data_0c2396e9e62ae28acb89cf4f1d68653a
#
_entry.id   0c2396e9e62ae28acb89cf4f1d68653a
#
_cell.length_a   1.000
_cell.length_b   1.000
_cell.length_c   1.000
_cell.angle_alpha   90.00
_cell.angle_beta   90.00
_cell.angle_gamma   90.00
#
_symmetry.space_group_name_H-M   'P 1'
#
loop_
_entity.id
_entity.type
_entity.pdbx_description
1 polymer ?
#
loop_
_entity_poly.entity_id
_entity_poly.type
_entity_poly.pdbx_seq_one_letter_code
_entity_poly.pdbx_strand_id
1 'polypeptide(L)'
;RGKEMSLFSEKKSFFGRLSEKISDVIMARASVDEELMDELEETLITSDIGMDTTMSIMEGLRKNIKNNNITEPAKVTKALKEIMTGLVDKGDRQKLCGESPLVVLVIGINGGGKTTTIGKLAHKCRKDGRTVMLGAAAAEQLVIWGQRNNVNVIRHREGADPSAVVYDAIQSAKAKGTDVLICDTAGRLQNKKNLMEELEKMNRVIDREFPEAARETLLVLDATTGKNAVSQAQEFGNVTDITGIVLTKLDGTAKGGIAVTVADQFDMPIKFIGVGEGIEDLKEFVPEEFIGGIFDE
;
A
#
# COMPACT_ATOMS: atom_id res chain seq x y z
N ARG A 1 13.18 4.27 -28.34
CA ARG A 1 13.41 5.00 -27.04
C ARG A 1 12.22 5.92 -26.88
N GLY A 2 11.06 5.39 -26.41
CA GLY A 2 9.89 6.16 -26.01
C GLY A 2 10.17 6.68 -24.58
N LYS A 3 9.94 7.98 -24.36
CA LYS A 3 9.89 8.56 -23.03
C LYS A 3 8.80 7.80 -22.25
N GLU A 4 9.19 7.07 -21.21
CA GLU A 4 8.28 6.74 -20.13
C GLU A 4 7.85 8.08 -19.52
N MET A 5 6.65 8.50 -19.84
CA MET A 5 6.02 9.63 -19.17
C MET A 5 5.84 9.24 -17.71
N SER A 6 6.29 10.08 -16.78
CA SER A 6 6.13 9.92 -15.35
C SER A 6 4.71 9.45 -15.02
N LEU A 7 4.59 8.39 -14.24
CA LEU A 7 3.34 7.73 -13.83
C LEU A 7 2.27 8.70 -13.26
N PHE A 8 2.69 9.88 -12.85
CA PHE A 8 1.87 10.88 -12.17
C PHE A 8 1.56 12.12 -13.01
N SER A 9 2.13 12.25 -14.23
CA SER A 9 1.97 13.46 -15.06
C SER A 9 0.55 13.69 -15.59
N GLU A 10 -0.31 12.69 -15.60
CA GLU A 10 -1.69 12.83 -16.10
C GLU A 10 -2.75 13.08 -15.02
N LYS A 11 -2.42 12.92 -13.72
CA LYS A 11 -3.38 13.07 -12.62
C LYS A 11 -2.94 14.15 -11.60
N LYS A 12 -2.96 15.39 -12.04
CA LYS A 12 -2.57 16.61 -11.29
C LYS A 12 -3.36 16.91 -10.00
N SER A 13 -4.37 16.13 -9.58
CA SER A 13 -5.31 16.65 -8.56
C SER A 13 -4.91 16.39 -7.12
N PHE A 14 -4.09 15.37 -6.83
CA PHE A 14 -3.75 14.99 -5.46
C PHE A 14 -2.43 15.59 -4.97
N PHE A 15 -1.37 15.32 -5.69
CA PHE A 15 -0.02 15.78 -5.33
C PHE A 15 0.13 17.29 -5.49
N GLY A 16 -0.56 17.89 -6.47
CA GLY A 16 -0.48 19.33 -6.75
C GLY A 16 -0.85 20.21 -5.56
N ARG A 17 -1.84 19.85 -4.76
CA ARG A 17 -2.28 20.70 -3.63
C ARG A 17 -1.27 20.73 -2.47
N LEU A 18 -0.63 19.59 -2.17
CA LEU A 18 0.38 19.56 -1.10
C LEU A 18 1.67 20.25 -1.59
N SER A 19 2.07 19.98 -2.82
CA SER A 19 3.19 20.65 -3.48
C SER A 19 3.02 22.16 -3.51
N GLU A 20 1.87 22.66 -4.00
CA GLU A 20 1.56 24.09 -4.01
C GLU A 20 1.67 24.71 -2.60
N LYS A 21 1.06 24.10 -1.60
CA LYS A 21 1.10 24.60 -0.21
C LYS A 21 2.51 24.65 0.35
N ILE A 22 3.31 23.59 0.16
CA ILE A 22 4.70 23.55 0.63
C ILE A 22 5.54 24.58 -0.13
N SER A 23 5.36 24.67 -1.44
CA SER A 23 6.06 25.63 -2.29
C SER A 23 5.72 27.07 -1.90
N ASP A 24 4.43 27.38 -1.70
CA ASP A 24 3.97 28.72 -1.29
C ASP A 24 4.57 29.13 0.06
N VAL A 25 4.59 28.22 1.03
CA VAL A 25 5.19 28.48 2.35
C VAL A 25 6.67 28.75 2.24
N ILE A 26 7.39 27.93 1.47
CA ILE A 26 8.84 28.09 1.31
C ILE A 26 9.18 29.33 0.50
N MET A 27 8.46 29.61 -0.60
CA MET A 27 8.73 30.75 -1.48
C MET A 27 8.31 32.09 -0.89
N ALA A 28 7.39 32.10 0.06
CA ALA A 28 7.00 33.32 0.77
C ALA A 28 8.06 33.84 1.73
N ARG A 29 9.13 33.06 1.99
CA ARG A 29 10.15 33.39 2.97
C ARG A 29 11.51 33.71 2.32
N ALA A 30 12.17 34.72 2.86
CA ALA A 30 13.51 35.10 2.42
C ALA A 30 14.64 34.34 3.15
N SER A 31 14.34 33.75 4.30
CA SER A 31 15.29 33.06 5.17
C SER A 31 14.69 31.79 5.77
N VAL A 32 15.55 30.90 6.23
CA VAL A 32 15.17 29.70 6.98
C VAL A 32 15.14 30.05 8.47
N ASP A 33 13.94 30.29 8.99
CA ASP A 33 13.69 30.70 10.37
C ASP A 33 12.62 29.81 11.04
N GLU A 34 12.34 30.03 12.30
CA GLU A 34 11.35 29.27 13.06
C GLU A 34 9.93 29.46 12.51
N GLU A 35 9.60 30.63 11.97
CA GLU A 35 8.29 30.86 11.36
C GLU A 35 8.07 29.98 10.11
N LEU A 36 9.10 29.79 9.29
CA LEU A 36 9.05 28.84 8.17
C LEU A 36 8.84 27.39 8.68
N MET A 37 9.51 27.02 9.75
CA MET A 37 9.39 25.67 10.32
C MET A 37 7.99 25.41 10.87
N ASP A 38 7.41 26.40 11.56
CA ASP A 38 6.04 26.31 12.12
C ASP A 38 4.98 26.21 11.01
N GLU A 39 5.12 27.01 9.95
CA GLU A 39 4.21 26.95 8.78
C GLU A 39 4.31 25.63 8.01
N LEU A 40 5.52 25.06 7.88
CA LEU A 40 5.71 23.74 7.28
C LEU A 40 5.06 22.64 8.13
N GLU A 41 5.24 22.70 9.44
CA GLU A 41 4.61 21.75 10.37
C GLU A 41 3.08 21.80 10.24
N GLU A 42 2.47 22.97 10.25
CA GLU A 42 1.02 23.14 10.06
C GLU A 42 0.57 22.61 8.68
N THR A 43 1.37 22.85 7.64
CA THR A 43 1.07 22.38 6.28
C THR A 43 1.07 20.86 6.20
N LEU A 44 2.03 20.18 6.82
CA LEU A 44 2.11 18.72 6.87
C LEU A 44 0.92 18.12 7.62
N ILE A 45 0.57 18.68 8.80
CA ILE A 45 -0.57 18.22 9.60
C ILE A 45 -1.88 18.39 8.84
N THR A 46 -2.10 19.53 8.19
CA THR A 46 -3.31 19.78 7.42
C THR A 46 -3.42 18.99 6.13
N SER A 47 -2.33 18.31 5.74
CA SER A 47 -2.26 17.42 4.57
C SER A 47 -2.39 15.94 4.93
N ASP A 48 -3.05 15.64 6.05
CA ASP A 48 -3.30 14.28 6.56
C ASP A 48 -2.04 13.45 6.89
N ILE A 49 -0.89 14.12 7.07
CA ILE A 49 0.27 13.50 7.71
C ILE A 49 0.04 13.51 9.21
N GLY A 50 0.10 12.34 9.84
CA GLY A 50 -0.13 12.21 11.28
C GLY A 50 0.84 13.05 12.11
N MET A 51 0.40 13.46 13.31
CA MET A 51 1.19 14.34 14.19
C MET A 51 2.59 13.75 14.47
N ASP A 52 2.67 12.47 14.86
CA ASP A 52 3.94 11.84 15.20
C ASP A 52 4.89 11.78 14.00
N THR A 53 4.37 11.45 12.82
CA THR A 53 5.15 11.45 11.57
C THR A 53 5.58 12.87 11.19
N THR A 54 4.71 13.87 11.37
CA THR A 54 5.08 15.29 11.15
C THR A 54 6.22 15.69 12.09
N MET A 55 6.15 15.33 13.36
CA MET A 55 7.24 15.62 14.31
C MET A 55 8.55 14.95 13.89
N SER A 56 8.52 13.69 13.45
CA SER A 56 9.69 12.98 12.94
C SER A 56 10.30 13.69 11.72
N ILE A 57 9.46 14.13 10.78
CA ILE A 57 9.89 14.89 9.59
C ILE A 57 10.54 16.21 10.02
N MET A 58 9.90 16.97 10.89
CA MET A 58 10.38 18.29 11.31
C MET A 58 11.68 18.20 12.12
N GLU A 59 11.81 17.19 12.99
CA GLU A 59 13.08 16.92 13.71
C GLU A 59 14.21 16.59 12.73
N GLY A 60 13.96 15.70 11.78
CA GLY A 60 14.90 15.37 10.71
C GLY A 60 15.30 16.59 9.89
N LEU A 61 14.33 17.45 9.56
CA LEU A 61 14.56 18.69 8.78
C LEU A 61 15.40 19.69 9.57
N ARG A 62 15.08 19.97 10.83
CA ARG A 62 15.88 20.85 11.71
C ARG A 62 17.33 20.37 11.83
N LYS A 63 17.51 19.06 12.00
CA LYS A 63 18.84 18.44 12.07
C LYS A 63 19.61 18.56 10.76
N ASN A 64 18.95 18.34 9.61
CA ASN A 64 19.55 18.46 8.30
C ASN A 64 19.96 19.92 7.99
N ILE A 65 19.08 20.88 8.29
CA ILE A 65 19.35 22.33 8.14
C ILE A 65 20.59 22.72 8.94
N LYS A 66 20.67 22.30 10.22
CA LYS A 66 21.81 22.62 11.08
C LYS A 66 23.12 21.99 10.58
N ASN A 67 23.08 20.71 10.21
CA ASN A 67 24.28 19.96 9.81
C ASN A 67 24.86 20.47 8.47
N ASN A 68 24.02 20.91 7.56
CA ASN A 68 24.39 21.33 6.22
C ASN A 68 24.41 22.85 6.06
N ASN A 69 24.20 23.62 7.14
CA ASN A 69 24.13 25.08 7.16
C ASN A 69 23.18 25.62 6.05
N ILE A 70 21.98 25.07 5.96
CA ILE A 70 21.00 25.45 4.95
C ILE A 70 20.38 26.80 5.35
N THR A 71 20.63 27.82 4.54
CA THR A 71 20.11 29.18 4.72
C THR A 71 19.15 29.59 3.61
N GLU A 72 19.15 28.86 2.51
CA GLU A 72 18.31 29.15 1.33
C GLU A 72 17.02 28.31 1.40
N PRO A 73 15.82 28.93 1.32
CA PRO A 73 14.55 28.20 1.36
C PRO A 73 14.43 27.11 0.28
N ALA A 74 14.92 27.33 -0.92
CA ALA A 74 14.90 26.31 -1.98
C ALA A 74 15.62 25.00 -1.62
N LYS A 75 16.64 25.05 -0.75
CA LYS A 75 17.34 23.85 -0.25
C LYS A 75 16.54 23.09 0.81
N VAL A 76 15.60 23.77 1.46
CA VAL A 76 14.69 23.14 2.43
C VAL A 76 13.75 22.16 1.73
N THR A 77 13.23 22.49 0.55
CA THR A 77 12.41 21.57 -0.26
C THR A 77 13.16 20.28 -0.57
N LYS A 78 14.41 20.38 -0.97
CA LYS A 78 15.23 19.19 -1.25
C LYS A 78 15.45 18.34 0.00
N ALA A 79 15.81 18.98 1.12
CA ALA A 79 16.00 18.28 2.38
C ALA A 79 14.70 17.59 2.86
N LEU A 80 13.56 18.25 2.73
CA LEU A 80 12.25 17.68 3.09
C LEU A 80 11.91 16.48 2.20
N LYS A 81 12.13 16.58 0.88
CA LYS A 81 11.94 15.48 -0.07
C LYS A 81 12.80 14.26 0.28
N GLU A 82 14.07 14.46 0.59
CA GLU A 82 15.00 13.40 0.99
C GLU A 82 14.56 12.71 2.29
N ILE A 83 14.13 13.47 3.28
CA ILE A 83 13.66 12.94 4.57
C ILE A 83 12.39 12.11 4.35
N MET A 84 11.40 12.65 3.65
CA MET A 84 10.14 11.95 3.39
C MET A 84 10.35 10.68 2.55
N THR A 85 11.23 10.73 1.55
CA THR A 85 11.61 9.54 0.77
C THR A 85 12.22 8.47 1.67
N GLY A 86 13.14 8.84 2.57
CA GLY A 86 13.74 7.91 3.52
C GLY A 86 12.73 7.25 4.49
N LEU A 87 11.63 7.94 4.82
CA LEU A 87 10.57 7.36 5.66
C LEU A 87 9.77 6.27 4.95
N VAL A 88 9.51 6.43 3.65
CA VAL A 88 8.68 5.50 2.87
C VAL A 88 9.49 4.43 2.14
N ASP A 89 10.79 4.63 1.97
CA ASP A 89 11.70 3.64 1.36
C ASP A 89 12.04 2.53 2.36
N LYS A 90 11.61 1.32 2.04
CA LYS A 90 11.88 0.09 2.81
C LYS A 90 12.76 -0.90 2.04
N GLY A 91 13.43 -0.42 1.01
CA GLY A 91 14.34 -1.21 0.19
C GLY A 91 13.63 -2.39 -0.51
N ASP A 92 14.28 -3.54 -0.56
CA ASP A 92 13.74 -4.73 -1.23
C ASP A 92 12.42 -5.25 -0.62
N ARG A 93 12.08 -4.88 0.62
CA ARG A 93 10.80 -5.21 1.25
C ARG A 93 9.60 -4.65 0.49
N GLN A 94 9.78 -3.62 -0.34
CA GLN A 94 8.71 -3.01 -1.15
C GLN A 94 8.32 -3.85 -2.37
N LYS A 95 9.13 -4.79 -2.77
CA LYS A 95 8.81 -5.68 -3.90
C LYS A 95 7.95 -6.85 -3.43
N LEU A 96 7.07 -7.31 -4.32
CA LEU A 96 6.40 -8.59 -4.08
C LEU A 96 7.45 -9.71 -4.12
N CYS A 97 7.31 -10.68 -3.21
CA CYS A 97 8.21 -11.83 -3.18
C CYS A 97 8.26 -12.52 -4.55
N GLY A 98 9.47 -12.69 -5.06
CA GLY A 98 9.73 -13.34 -6.36
C GLY A 98 9.79 -14.86 -6.28
N GLU A 99 9.84 -15.43 -5.08
CA GLU A 99 9.93 -16.89 -4.89
C GLU A 99 8.68 -17.62 -5.36
N SER A 100 8.81 -18.89 -5.71
CA SER A 100 7.73 -19.77 -6.15
C SER A 100 7.91 -21.14 -5.49
N PRO A 101 6.87 -21.75 -4.92
CA PRO A 101 5.49 -21.23 -4.84
C PRO A 101 5.34 -20.08 -3.83
N LEU A 102 4.43 -19.16 -4.09
CA LEU A 102 4.09 -18.03 -3.23
C LEU A 102 2.61 -18.07 -2.86
N VAL A 103 2.30 -17.92 -1.57
CA VAL A 103 0.93 -17.69 -1.09
C VAL A 103 0.79 -16.23 -0.67
N VAL A 104 -0.15 -15.52 -1.29
CA VAL A 104 -0.51 -14.15 -0.98
C VAL A 104 -1.87 -14.12 -0.28
N LEU A 105 -1.89 -13.73 0.99
CA LEU A 105 -3.12 -13.49 1.73
C LEU A 105 -3.48 -12.01 1.63
N VAL A 106 -4.65 -11.68 1.09
CA VAL A 106 -5.10 -10.30 0.93
C VAL A 106 -6.13 -9.98 2.00
N ILE A 107 -5.80 -9.05 2.89
CA ILE A 107 -6.60 -8.65 4.04
C ILE A 107 -7.03 -7.19 3.94
N GLY A 108 -8.01 -6.79 4.74
CA GLY A 108 -8.53 -5.42 4.79
C GLY A 108 -10.04 -5.39 4.91
N ILE A 109 -10.63 -4.21 5.07
CA ILE A 109 -12.08 -4.05 5.25
C ILE A 109 -12.87 -4.21 3.95
N ASN A 110 -14.17 -4.46 4.08
CA ASN A 110 -15.08 -4.44 2.92
C ASN A 110 -15.15 -3.04 2.32
N GLY A 111 -15.18 -2.98 0.99
CA GLY A 111 -15.20 -1.71 0.25
C GLY A 111 -13.83 -1.03 0.11
N GLY A 112 -12.79 -1.54 0.77
CA GLY A 112 -11.41 -1.03 0.66
C GLY A 112 -10.70 -1.34 -0.66
N GLY A 113 -11.31 -2.13 -1.55
CA GLY A 113 -10.74 -2.46 -2.85
C GLY A 113 -10.01 -3.83 -2.91
N LYS A 114 -10.20 -4.73 -1.92
CA LYS A 114 -9.53 -6.06 -1.90
C LYS A 114 -9.73 -6.85 -3.19
N THR A 115 -10.99 -7.11 -3.57
CA THR A 115 -11.31 -7.94 -4.74
C THR A 115 -10.73 -7.36 -6.03
N THR A 116 -10.82 -6.05 -6.20
CA THR A 116 -10.21 -5.34 -7.33
C THR A 116 -8.69 -5.45 -7.31
N THR A 117 -8.08 -5.30 -6.13
CA THR A 117 -6.62 -5.47 -5.95
C THR A 117 -6.18 -6.88 -6.31
N ILE A 118 -6.89 -7.92 -5.85
CA ILE A 118 -6.61 -9.32 -6.18
C ILE A 118 -6.65 -9.54 -7.69
N GLY A 119 -7.69 -9.04 -8.37
CA GLY A 119 -7.81 -9.16 -9.82
C GLY A 119 -6.68 -8.50 -10.58
N LYS A 120 -6.28 -7.30 -10.18
CA LYS A 120 -5.17 -6.56 -10.79
C LYS A 120 -3.81 -7.18 -10.47
N LEU A 121 -3.62 -7.67 -9.24
CA LEU A 121 -2.41 -8.38 -8.84
C LEU A 121 -2.24 -9.69 -9.62
N ALA A 122 -3.34 -10.45 -9.79
CA ALA A 122 -3.34 -11.65 -10.62
C ALA A 122 -2.94 -11.35 -12.07
N HIS A 123 -3.45 -10.25 -12.63
CA HIS A 123 -3.07 -9.78 -13.97
C HIS A 123 -1.57 -9.47 -14.04
N LYS A 124 -1.06 -8.72 -13.07
CA LYS A 124 0.36 -8.36 -12.99
C LYS A 124 1.25 -9.59 -12.91
N CYS A 125 0.97 -10.52 -11.99
CA CYS A 125 1.75 -11.75 -11.85
C CYS A 125 1.74 -12.58 -13.15
N ARG A 126 0.61 -12.65 -13.85
CA ARG A 126 0.56 -13.34 -15.15
C ARG A 126 1.36 -12.64 -16.24
N LYS A 127 1.34 -11.31 -16.26
CA LYS A 127 2.15 -10.52 -17.19
C LYS A 127 3.65 -10.75 -16.96
N ASP A 128 4.03 -10.98 -15.72
CA ASP A 128 5.40 -11.35 -15.33
C ASP A 128 5.72 -12.84 -15.60
N GLY A 129 4.81 -13.57 -16.28
CA GLY A 129 5.03 -14.96 -16.69
C GLY A 129 4.72 -16.02 -15.63
N ARG A 130 4.16 -15.64 -14.48
CA ARG A 130 3.82 -16.56 -13.38
C ARG A 130 2.44 -17.18 -13.59
N THR A 131 2.29 -18.43 -13.24
CA THR A 131 0.97 -19.09 -13.14
C THR A 131 0.28 -18.66 -11.87
N VAL A 132 -1.03 -18.36 -11.94
CA VAL A 132 -1.79 -17.78 -10.84
C VAL A 132 -3.06 -18.59 -10.57
N MET A 133 -3.41 -18.73 -9.30
CA MET A 133 -4.68 -19.28 -8.84
C MET A 133 -5.28 -18.35 -7.78
N LEU A 134 -6.61 -18.25 -7.73
CA LEU A 134 -7.35 -17.45 -6.76
C LEU A 134 -8.17 -18.37 -5.86
N GLY A 135 -8.23 -18.04 -4.55
CA GLY A 135 -9.07 -18.68 -3.57
C GLY A 135 -9.96 -17.66 -2.86
N ALA A 136 -11.28 -17.91 -2.80
CA ALA A 136 -12.20 -17.00 -2.12
C ALA A 136 -13.49 -17.68 -1.62
N ALA A 137 -13.94 -17.29 -0.43
CA ALA A 137 -15.16 -17.81 0.19
C ALA A 137 -16.45 -17.19 -0.37
N ALA A 138 -16.43 -15.93 -0.84
CA ALA A 138 -17.58 -15.22 -1.41
C ALA A 138 -17.15 -14.52 -2.70
N ALA A 139 -17.37 -15.14 -3.85
CA ALA A 139 -16.46 -14.91 -4.97
C ALA A 139 -17.10 -14.51 -6.30
N GLU A 140 -18.35 -14.00 -6.35
CA GLU A 140 -18.95 -13.66 -7.67
C GLU A 140 -18.10 -12.65 -8.44
N GLN A 141 -17.67 -11.57 -7.78
CA GLN A 141 -16.81 -10.57 -8.41
C GLN A 141 -15.42 -11.14 -8.76
N LEU A 142 -14.87 -12.03 -7.92
CA LEU A 142 -13.58 -12.62 -8.16
C LEU A 142 -13.59 -13.60 -9.33
N VAL A 143 -14.72 -14.28 -9.57
CA VAL A 143 -14.91 -15.12 -10.77
C VAL A 143 -14.83 -14.28 -12.06
N ILE A 144 -15.41 -13.08 -12.07
CA ILE A 144 -15.30 -12.16 -13.21
C ILE A 144 -13.85 -11.78 -13.45
N TRP A 145 -13.11 -11.46 -12.39
CA TRP A 145 -11.67 -11.18 -12.49
C TRP A 145 -10.87 -12.39 -12.94
N GLY A 146 -11.20 -13.59 -12.46
CA GLY A 146 -10.59 -14.84 -12.90
C GLY A 146 -10.79 -15.08 -14.38
N GLN A 147 -12.01 -14.89 -14.87
CA GLN A 147 -12.32 -14.99 -16.30
C GLN A 147 -11.55 -13.97 -17.15
N ARG A 148 -11.54 -12.70 -16.74
CA ARG A 148 -10.80 -11.63 -17.43
C ARG A 148 -9.31 -11.93 -17.53
N ASN A 149 -8.75 -12.54 -16.51
CA ASN A 149 -7.33 -12.88 -16.42
C ASN A 149 -7.01 -14.29 -16.92
N ASN A 150 -8.01 -15.09 -17.30
CA ASN A 150 -7.84 -16.50 -17.58
C ASN A 150 -7.13 -17.25 -16.43
N VAL A 151 -7.60 -17.03 -15.20
CA VAL A 151 -7.08 -17.59 -13.95
C VAL A 151 -8.14 -18.46 -13.28
N ASN A 152 -7.74 -19.63 -12.78
CA ASN A 152 -8.62 -20.50 -12.04
C ASN A 152 -8.99 -19.89 -10.69
N VAL A 153 -10.28 -19.96 -10.34
CA VAL A 153 -10.81 -19.51 -9.05
C VAL A 153 -11.36 -20.73 -8.29
N ILE A 154 -10.77 -21.01 -7.14
CA ILE A 154 -11.31 -21.98 -6.17
C ILE A 154 -12.28 -21.23 -5.27
N ARG A 155 -13.53 -21.65 -5.25
CA ARG A 155 -14.60 -20.99 -4.50
C ARG A 155 -15.48 -21.99 -3.79
N HIS A 156 -16.01 -21.57 -2.66
CA HIS A 156 -17.08 -22.27 -1.95
C HIS A 156 -18.36 -21.43 -1.94
N ARG A 157 -19.42 -22.00 -1.37
CA ARG A 157 -20.70 -21.30 -1.20
C ARG A 157 -20.53 -20.15 -0.21
N GLU A 158 -21.35 -19.13 -0.33
CA GLU A 158 -21.43 -18.06 0.66
C GLU A 158 -21.67 -18.64 2.06
N GLY A 159 -20.92 -18.16 3.06
CA GLY A 159 -20.94 -18.66 4.42
C GLY A 159 -20.08 -19.91 4.69
N ALA A 160 -19.34 -20.42 3.70
CA ALA A 160 -18.35 -21.47 3.94
C ALA A 160 -17.19 -20.97 4.81
N ASP A 161 -16.55 -21.90 5.53
CA ASP A 161 -15.35 -21.61 6.33
C ASP A 161 -14.21 -21.16 5.39
N PRO A 162 -13.68 -19.93 5.55
CA PRO A 162 -12.57 -19.44 4.75
C PRO A 162 -11.34 -20.35 4.77
N SER A 163 -11.09 -21.02 5.89
CA SER A 163 -9.97 -21.95 6.04
C SER A 163 -10.12 -23.19 5.14
N ALA A 164 -11.34 -23.66 4.92
CA ALA A 164 -11.61 -24.78 4.01
C ALA A 164 -11.35 -24.39 2.55
N VAL A 165 -11.68 -23.15 2.18
CA VAL A 165 -11.39 -22.62 0.83
C VAL A 165 -9.88 -22.53 0.61
N VAL A 166 -9.13 -22.03 1.59
CA VAL A 166 -7.67 -21.95 1.54
C VAL A 166 -7.07 -23.36 1.40
N TYR A 167 -7.57 -24.32 2.16
CA TYR A 167 -7.14 -25.71 2.07
C TYR A 167 -7.28 -26.24 0.63
N ASP A 168 -8.49 -26.15 0.06
CA ASP A 168 -8.76 -26.66 -1.28
C ASP A 168 -7.95 -25.90 -2.36
N ALA A 169 -7.78 -24.60 -2.19
CA ALA A 169 -6.97 -23.79 -3.07
C ALA A 169 -5.48 -24.21 -3.04
N ILE A 170 -4.94 -24.51 -1.86
CA ILE A 170 -3.58 -25.03 -1.70
C ILE A 170 -3.45 -26.40 -2.38
N GLN A 171 -4.38 -27.34 -2.13
CA GLN A 171 -4.31 -28.66 -2.77
C GLN A 171 -4.35 -28.54 -4.30
N SER A 172 -5.21 -27.68 -4.82
CA SER A 172 -5.30 -27.42 -6.26
C SER A 172 -4.03 -26.75 -6.82
N ALA A 173 -3.46 -25.78 -6.08
CA ALA A 173 -2.25 -25.08 -6.48
C ALA A 173 -1.05 -26.07 -6.54
N LYS A 174 -0.90 -26.92 -5.53
CA LYS A 174 0.14 -27.96 -5.50
C LYS A 174 0.00 -28.93 -6.65
N ALA A 175 -1.22 -29.42 -6.90
CA ALA A 175 -1.47 -30.37 -7.99
C ALA A 175 -1.18 -29.81 -9.37
N LYS A 176 -1.29 -28.50 -9.56
CA LYS A 176 -1.05 -27.82 -10.84
C LYS A 176 0.34 -27.16 -10.95
N GLY A 177 1.14 -27.22 -9.92
CA GLY A 177 2.42 -26.51 -9.87
C GLY A 177 2.26 -24.98 -10.05
N THR A 178 1.27 -24.40 -9.36
CA THR A 178 0.96 -22.96 -9.48
C THR A 178 2.02 -22.12 -8.78
N ASP A 179 2.51 -21.08 -9.44
CA ASP A 179 3.55 -20.19 -8.89
C ASP A 179 3.01 -19.26 -7.82
N VAL A 180 1.79 -18.75 -7.98
CA VAL A 180 1.18 -17.77 -7.06
C VAL A 180 -0.24 -18.16 -6.74
N LEU A 181 -0.52 -18.39 -5.48
CA LEU A 181 -1.87 -18.55 -4.94
C LEU A 181 -2.26 -17.26 -4.20
N ILE A 182 -3.31 -16.57 -4.66
CA ILE A 182 -3.83 -15.36 -4.01
C ILE A 182 -5.16 -15.70 -3.33
N CYS A 183 -5.23 -15.52 -2.01
CA CYS A 183 -6.40 -15.81 -1.19
C CYS A 183 -7.08 -14.51 -0.73
N ASP A 184 -8.37 -14.38 -1.04
CA ASP A 184 -9.22 -13.31 -0.51
C ASP A 184 -9.71 -13.68 0.89
N THR A 185 -9.84 -12.67 1.75
CA THR A 185 -10.35 -12.82 3.11
C THR A 185 -11.65 -12.07 3.31
N ALA A 186 -12.45 -12.48 4.31
CA ALA A 186 -13.57 -11.68 4.77
C ALA A 186 -13.08 -10.31 5.27
N GLY A 187 -13.86 -9.26 5.01
CA GLY A 187 -13.50 -7.87 5.40
C GLY A 187 -14.50 -7.25 6.39
N ARG A 188 -15.17 -8.06 7.21
CA ARG A 188 -16.21 -7.60 8.15
C ARG A 188 -15.59 -7.17 9.48
N LEU A 189 -15.03 -5.97 9.53
CA LEU A 189 -14.40 -5.41 10.74
C LEU A 189 -15.40 -5.21 11.90
N GLN A 190 -16.73 -5.17 11.60
CA GLN A 190 -17.79 -5.06 12.62
C GLN A 190 -17.76 -6.23 13.61
N ASN A 191 -17.25 -7.39 13.20
CA ASN A 191 -17.00 -8.53 14.08
C ASN A 191 -15.49 -8.84 14.11
N LYS A 192 -14.74 -7.92 14.71
CA LYS A 192 -13.29 -7.95 14.78
C LYS A 192 -12.74 -9.27 15.31
N LYS A 193 -13.34 -9.79 16.38
CA LYS A 193 -12.91 -11.05 17.00
C LYS A 193 -13.00 -12.23 16.03
N ASN A 194 -14.11 -12.37 15.33
CA ASN A 194 -14.30 -13.46 14.37
C ASN A 194 -13.34 -13.34 13.18
N LEU A 195 -13.13 -12.11 12.68
CA LEU A 195 -12.19 -11.86 11.58
C LEU A 195 -10.77 -12.27 11.97
N MET A 196 -10.34 -11.97 13.19
CA MET A 196 -9.04 -12.33 13.70
C MET A 196 -8.87 -13.85 13.88
N GLU A 197 -9.88 -14.51 14.42
CA GLU A 197 -9.91 -15.97 14.53
C GLU A 197 -9.88 -16.66 13.15
N GLU A 198 -10.58 -16.09 12.16
CA GLU A 198 -10.53 -16.57 10.76
C GLU A 198 -9.12 -16.44 10.17
N LEU A 199 -8.49 -15.29 10.33
CA LEU A 199 -7.12 -15.05 9.83
C LEU A 199 -6.10 -16.00 10.47
N GLU A 200 -6.18 -16.22 11.78
CA GLU A 200 -5.33 -17.18 12.47
C GLU A 200 -5.54 -18.62 11.96
N LYS A 201 -6.79 -19.02 11.70
CA LYS A 201 -7.09 -20.35 11.14
C LYS A 201 -6.50 -20.48 9.74
N MET A 202 -6.67 -19.47 8.89
CA MET A 202 -6.12 -19.47 7.53
C MET A 202 -4.60 -19.59 7.57
N ASN A 203 -3.92 -18.84 8.42
CA ASN A 203 -2.48 -18.91 8.60
C ASN A 203 -2.05 -20.32 9.04
N ARG A 204 -2.70 -20.92 10.03
CA ARG A 204 -2.40 -22.29 10.47
C ARG A 204 -2.59 -23.33 9.35
N VAL A 205 -3.62 -23.17 8.52
CA VAL A 205 -3.83 -24.06 7.36
C VAL A 205 -2.69 -23.92 6.36
N ILE A 206 -2.28 -22.70 6.05
CA ILE A 206 -1.17 -22.47 5.12
C ILE A 206 0.14 -23.04 5.70
N ASP A 207 0.42 -22.83 6.99
CA ASP A 207 1.63 -23.32 7.66
C ASP A 207 1.72 -24.86 7.60
N ARG A 208 0.60 -25.52 7.78
CA ARG A 208 0.51 -26.98 7.78
C ARG A 208 0.55 -27.58 6.38
N GLU A 209 -0.22 -26.99 5.45
CA GLU A 209 -0.46 -27.60 4.13
C GLU A 209 0.54 -27.15 3.07
N PHE A 210 1.20 -25.99 3.26
CA PHE A 210 2.14 -25.44 2.27
C PHE A 210 3.36 -24.79 2.95
N PRO A 211 4.06 -25.52 3.84
CA PRO A 211 5.19 -24.97 4.59
C PRO A 211 6.37 -24.51 3.71
N GLU A 212 6.51 -25.07 2.51
CA GLU A 212 7.54 -24.72 1.55
C GLU A 212 7.25 -23.45 0.75
N ALA A 213 6.02 -22.94 0.78
CA ALA A 213 5.66 -21.75 0.04
C ALA A 213 6.17 -20.48 0.75
N ALA A 214 6.71 -19.55 -0.04
CA ALA A 214 6.93 -18.17 0.42
C ALA A 214 5.59 -17.51 0.75
N ARG A 215 5.63 -16.49 1.61
CA ARG A 215 4.43 -15.85 2.14
C ARG A 215 4.42 -14.36 1.96
N GLU A 216 3.26 -13.86 1.60
CA GLU A 216 2.92 -12.45 1.63
C GLU A 216 1.55 -12.24 2.27
N THR A 217 1.47 -11.31 3.18
CA THR A 217 0.19 -10.80 3.71
C THR A 217 0.07 -9.34 3.33
N LEU A 218 -0.81 -9.04 2.39
CA LEU A 218 -1.02 -7.70 1.87
C LEU A 218 -2.27 -7.08 2.51
N LEU A 219 -2.06 -5.98 3.23
CA LEU A 219 -3.16 -5.17 3.77
C LEU A 219 -3.59 -4.13 2.74
N VAL A 220 -4.84 -4.19 2.31
CA VAL A 220 -5.45 -3.22 1.40
C VAL A 220 -6.09 -2.11 2.21
N LEU A 221 -5.62 -0.89 2.02
CA LEU A 221 -6.10 0.33 2.66
C LEU A 221 -6.65 1.31 1.63
N ASP A 222 -7.83 1.85 1.91
CA ASP A 222 -8.44 2.92 1.11
C ASP A 222 -7.87 4.28 1.55
N ALA A 223 -7.10 4.93 0.69
CA ALA A 223 -6.45 6.20 0.97
C ALA A 223 -7.45 7.33 1.26
N THR A 224 -8.69 7.22 0.77
CA THR A 224 -9.73 8.24 1.01
C THR A 224 -10.19 8.29 2.47
N THR A 225 -9.93 7.24 3.24
CA THR A 225 -10.37 7.14 4.64
C THR A 225 -9.45 7.85 5.64
N GLY A 226 -8.29 8.34 5.19
CA GLY A 226 -7.35 9.11 6.00
C GLY A 226 -6.97 8.39 7.31
N LYS A 227 -7.18 9.04 8.46
CA LYS A 227 -6.82 8.48 9.79
C LYS A 227 -7.43 7.11 10.09
N ASN A 228 -8.57 6.76 9.49
CA ASN A 228 -9.15 5.43 9.66
C ASN A 228 -8.27 4.34 9.03
N ALA A 229 -7.54 4.64 7.96
CA ALA A 229 -6.58 3.70 7.37
C ALA A 229 -5.43 3.40 8.35
N VAL A 230 -4.95 4.41 9.09
CA VAL A 230 -3.92 4.22 10.15
C VAL A 230 -4.44 3.28 11.23
N SER A 231 -5.65 3.52 11.72
CA SER A 231 -6.30 2.66 12.72
C SER A 231 -6.43 1.21 12.23
N GLN A 232 -6.81 1.01 10.97
CA GLN A 232 -6.88 -0.31 10.36
C GLN A 232 -5.51 -0.98 10.29
N ALA A 233 -4.47 -0.26 9.86
CA ALA A 233 -3.11 -0.79 9.82
C ALA A 233 -2.66 -1.29 11.20
N GLN A 234 -2.92 -0.52 12.25
CA GLN A 234 -2.63 -0.89 13.62
C GLN A 234 -3.41 -2.15 14.06
N GLU A 235 -4.71 -2.18 13.78
CA GLU A 235 -5.58 -3.28 14.19
C GLU A 235 -5.21 -4.60 13.52
N PHE A 236 -4.98 -4.60 12.22
CA PHE A 236 -4.55 -5.78 11.49
C PHE A 236 -3.13 -6.21 11.86
N GLY A 237 -2.21 -5.25 12.06
CA GLY A 237 -0.82 -5.51 12.47
C GLY A 237 -0.69 -6.17 13.84
N ASN A 238 -1.68 -5.98 14.74
CA ASN A 238 -1.70 -6.66 16.05
C ASN A 238 -2.05 -8.14 15.97
N VAL A 239 -2.45 -8.64 14.81
CA VAL A 239 -3.05 -9.97 14.65
C VAL A 239 -2.30 -10.85 13.66
N THR A 240 -1.71 -10.24 12.66
CA THR A 240 -0.96 -10.95 11.63
C THR A 240 0.24 -10.13 11.18
N ASP A 241 1.30 -10.84 10.80
CA ASP A 241 2.47 -10.21 10.19
C ASP A 241 2.09 -9.70 8.80
N ILE A 242 2.03 -8.37 8.64
CA ILE A 242 1.77 -7.71 7.37
C ILE A 242 3.10 -7.51 6.66
N THR A 243 3.24 -8.11 5.49
CA THR A 243 4.47 -8.00 4.69
C THR A 243 4.44 -6.82 3.71
N GLY A 244 3.26 -6.26 3.47
CA GLY A 244 3.12 -5.11 2.60
C GLY A 244 1.74 -4.48 2.62
N ILE A 245 1.72 -3.21 2.23
CA ILE A 245 0.51 -2.39 2.09
C ILE A 245 0.18 -2.22 0.61
N VAL A 246 -1.10 -2.26 0.29
CA VAL A 246 -1.65 -1.79 -0.98
C VAL A 246 -2.54 -0.59 -0.69
N LEU A 247 -2.18 0.58 -1.17
CA LEU A 247 -2.99 1.79 -1.06
C LEU A 247 -3.88 1.92 -2.30
N THR A 248 -5.19 1.96 -2.09
CA THR A 248 -6.18 2.10 -3.17
C THR A 248 -6.78 3.50 -3.22
N LYS A 249 -7.39 3.83 -4.36
CA LYS A 249 -8.15 5.07 -4.58
C LYS A 249 -7.34 6.37 -4.41
N LEU A 250 -6.04 6.30 -4.70
CA LEU A 250 -5.19 7.49 -4.66
C LEU A 250 -5.59 8.55 -5.70
N ASP A 251 -6.20 8.13 -6.79
CA ASP A 251 -6.70 9.02 -7.86
C ASP A 251 -7.88 9.89 -7.44
N GLY A 252 -8.60 9.50 -6.39
CA GLY A 252 -9.79 10.20 -5.88
C GLY A 252 -9.57 11.04 -4.62
N THR A 253 -8.35 11.16 -4.10
CA THR A 253 -8.14 11.77 -2.78
C THR A 253 -7.01 12.80 -2.75
N ALA A 254 -7.18 13.80 -1.90
CA ALA A 254 -6.11 14.72 -1.48
C ALA A 254 -5.33 14.19 -0.24
N LYS A 255 -5.54 12.94 0.17
CA LYS A 255 -5.06 12.39 1.45
C LYS A 255 -3.84 11.45 1.34
N GLY A 256 -2.96 11.63 0.35
CA GLY A 256 -1.78 10.76 0.16
C GLY A 256 -0.71 10.86 1.25
N GLY A 257 -0.78 11.88 2.11
CA GLY A 257 0.03 11.95 3.32
C GLY A 257 -0.12 10.72 4.22
N ILE A 258 -1.25 10.00 4.08
CA ILE A 258 -1.48 8.72 4.77
C ILE A 258 -0.42 7.66 4.44
N ALA A 259 0.13 7.66 3.22
CA ALA A 259 1.19 6.73 2.82
C ALA A 259 2.44 6.91 3.68
N VAL A 260 2.84 8.18 3.87
CA VAL A 260 4.01 8.52 4.70
C VAL A 260 3.76 8.11 6.15
N THR A 261 2.56 8.39 6.68
CA THR A 261 2.17 8.06 8.05
C THR A 261 2.21 6.54 8.30
N VAL A 262 1.62 5.74 7.42
CA VAL A 262 1.58 4.28 7.58
C VAL A 262 2.97 3.66 7.47
N ALA A 263 3.77 4.12 6.51
CA ALA A 263 5.13 3.62 6.33
C ALA A 263 6.04 3.96 7.52
N ASP A 264 5.89 5.17 8.09
CA ASP A 264 6.67 5.62 9.25
C ASP A 264 6.26 4.89 10.54
N GLN A 265 4.98 4.96 10.90
CA GLN A 265 4.50 4.49 12.21
C GLN A 265 4.53 2.97 12.39
N PHE A 266 4.34 2.21 11.32
CA PHE A 266 4.23 0.75 11.40
C PHE A 266 5.41 0.00 10.77
N ASP A 267 6.38 0.72 10.22
CA ASP A 267 7.50 0.14 9.46
C ASP A 267 7.06 -0.86 8.37
N MET A 268 5.83 -0.67 7.84
CA MET A 268 5.25 -1.52 6.81
C MET A 268 5.61 -0.99 5.42
N PRO A 269 6.18 -1.83 4.53
CA PRO A 269 6.46 -1.40 3.17
C PRO A 269 5.16 -1.23 2.36
N ILE A 270 5.06 -0.12 1.63
CA ILE A 270 4.01 0.02 0.62
C ILE A 270 4.51 -0.67 -0.64
N LYS A 271 3.81 -1.71 -1.10
CA LYS A 271 4.22 -2.48 -2.29
C LYS A 271 3.53 -1.99 -3.55
N PHE A 272 2.26 -1.65 -3.43
CA PHE A 272 1.44 -1.24 -4.58
C PHE A 272 0.56 -0.05 -4.26
N ILE A 273 0.23 0.70 -5.32
CA ILE A 273 -0.74 1.78 -5.31
C ILE A 273 -1.79 1.59 -6.40
N GLY A 274 -3.06 1.76 -6.05
CA GLY A 274 -4.18 1.79 -6.99
C GLY A 274 -4.44 3.24 -7.42
N VAL A 275 -4.30 3.49 -8.71
CA VAL A 275 -4.37 4.83 -9.31
C VAL A 275 -5.52 4.98 -10.32
N GLY A 276 -6.49 4.10 -10.29
CA GLY A 276 -7.66 4.11 -11.15
C GLY A 276 -8.39 2.77 -11.20
N GLU A 277 -9.39 2.66 -12.07
CA GLU A 277 -10.27 1.50 -12.20
C GLU A 277 -9.79 0.45 -13.22
N GLY A 278 -8.86 0.79 -14.10
CA GLY A 278 -8.34 -0.10 -15.13
C GLY A 278 -7.54 -1.27 -14.56
N ILE A 279 -7.44 -2.35 -15.34
CA ILE A 279 -6.72 -3.57 -14.94
C ILE A 279 -5.21 -3.30 -14.72
N GLU A 280 -4.65 -2.33 -15.43
CA GLU A 280 -3.25 -1.89 -15.35
C GLU A 280 -3.02 -0.80 -14.27
N ASP A 281 -4.09 -0.36 -13.58
CA ASP A 281 -4.02 0.75 -12.61
C ASP A 281 -3.60 0.30 -11.19
N LEU A 282 -2.95 -0.85 -11.07
CA LEU A 282 -2.19 -1.25 -9.88
C LEU A 282 -0.70 -1.13 -10.21
N LYS A 283 -0.06 -0.13 -9.61
CA LYS A 283 1.35 0.18 -9.87
C LYS A 283 2.21 -0.23 -8.69
N GLU A 284 3.47 -0.58 -8.96
CA GLU A 284 4.46 -0.73 -7.90
C GLU A 284 4.70 0.62 -7.25
N PHE A 285 4.93 0.59 -5.94
CA PHE A 285 5.27 1.79 -5.21
C PHE A 285 6.77 2.07 -5.39
N VAL A 286 7.08 3.23 -5.95
CA VAL A 286 8.45 3.72 -6.10
C VAL A 286 8.58 4.97 -5.23
N PRO A 287 9.35 4.92 -4.11
CA PRO A 287 9.47 6.00 -3.14
C PRO A 287 9.79 7.36 -3.74
N GLU A 288 10.80 7.40 -4.60
CA GLU A 288 11.28 8.63 -5.23
C GLU A 288 10.22 9.24 -6.15
N GLU A 289 9.51 8.41 -6.92
CA GLU A 289 8.43 8.88 -7.80
C GLU A 289 7.23 9.36 -7.00
N PHE A 290 6.87 8.64 -5.93
CA PHE A 290 5.74 8.97 -5.07
C PHE A 290 5.98 10.30 -4.34
N ILE A 291 7.11 10.42 -3.66
CA ILE A 291 7.48 11.67 -2.96
C ILE A 291 7.79 12.78 -3.98
N GLY A 292 8.45 12.45 -5.11
CA GLY A 292 8.64 13.39 -6.21
C GLY A 292 7.33 14.02 -6.65
N GLY A 293 6.28 13.23 -6.86
CA GLY A 293 4.95 13.72 -7.21
C GLY A 293 4.31 14.66 -6.17
N ILE A 294 4.76 14.63 -4.91
CA ILE A 294 4.35 15.61 -3.88
C ILE A 294 5.04 16.97 -4.05
N PHE A 295 6.24 17.01 -4.65
CA PHE A 295 7.08 18.20 -4.74
C PHE A 295 7.32 18.71 -6.15
N ASP A 296 7.05 17.91 -7.18
CA ASP A 296 7.27 18.30 -8.58
C ASP A 296 5.94 18.78 -9.20
N GLU A 297 5.94 19.95 -9.82
CA GLU A 297 4.84 20.53 -10.59
C GLU A 297 4.54 19.74 -11.88
#